data_210d02575a979d0e570481d5feb9be26
#
_entry.id   210d02575a979d0e570481d5feb9be26
#
_cell.length_a   1.000
_cell.length_b   1.000
_cell.length_c   1.000
_cell.angle_alpha   90.00
_cell.angle_beta   90.00
_cell.angle_gamma   90.00
#
_symmetry.space_group_name_H-M   'P 1'
#
loop_
_entity.id
_entity.type
_entity.pdbx_description
1 polymer ?
#
loop_
_entity_poly.entity_id
_entity_poly.type
_entity_poly.pdbx_seq_one_letter_code
_entity_poly.pdbx_strand_id
1 'polypeptide(L)'
;LAYRIGAALRDLDSFQYHPTGLAHPYHLAGMLITEGVRSCGTYLLNNKGERFVDELAARDIVAAAIIRECKEGRGIVTEDNQSGVWLDTPGIELRQPGILRKRFPKLMRLGDKAEIDITQKPMLIYPTLHYQNGGIVINEQCETEVPGLFCVGEVSGGIHGKNRLMGNALLEIISFGRKAGLAAAK
;
A
#
# COMPACT_ATOMS: atom_id res chain seq x y z
N LEU A 1 8.00 16.12 16.33
CA LEU A 1 7.64 17.11 17.39
C LEU A 1 7.19 16.38 18.65
N ALA A 2 6.10 15.60 18.64
CA ALA A 2 5.52 14.97 19.82
C ALA A 2 6.53 14.15 20.65
N TYR A 3 7.38 13.33 20.01
CA TYR A 3 8.44 12.59 20.68
C TYR A 3 9.40 13.49 21.48
N ARG A 4 9.76 14.66 20.92
CA ARG A 4 10.71 15.59 21.56
C ARG A 4 10.16 16.28 22.80
N ILE A 5 8.84 16.32 22.96
CA ILE A 5 8.17 16.92 24.13
C ILE A 5 7.62 15.85 25.08
N GLY A 6 8.02 14.59 24.87
CA GLY A 6 7.77 13.49 25.79
C GLY A 6 6.49 12.68 25.54
N ALA A 7 5.78 12.88 24.42
CA ALA A 7 4.61 12.09 24.12
C ALA A 7 4.98 10.61 23.91
N ALA A 8 4.22 9.71 24.53
CA ALA A 8 4.42 8.27 24.39
C ALA A 8 4.14 7.78 22.99
N LEU A 9 4.90 6.78 22.56
CA LEU A 9 4.77 6.13 21.25
C LEU A 9 4.49 4.63 21.47
N ARG A 10 3.77 4.01 20.50
CA ARG A 10 3.47 2.59 20.52
C ARG A 10 3.57 1.94 19.15
N ASP A 11 3.82 0.65 19.12
CA ASP A 11 3.76 -0.21 17.94
C ASP A 11 4.54 0.32 16.71
N LEU A 12 5.71 0.94 16.92
CA LEU A 12 6.50 1.57 15.86
C LEU A 12 7.07 0.58 14.84
N ASP A 13 7.07 -0.71 15.16
CA ASP A 13 7.43 -1.82 14.28
C ASP A 13 6.28 -2.29 13.36
N SER A 14 5.08 -1.71 13.53
CA SER A 14 3.86 -2.14 12.84
C SER A 14 3.65 -1.40 11.52
N PHE A 15 4.45 -1.74 10.51
CA PHE A 15 4.28 -1.24 9.15
C PHE A 15 3.33 -2.11 8.32
N GLN A 16 2.43 -1.46 7.59
CA GLN A 16 1.66 -2.12 6.54
C GLN A 16 2.37 -1.97 5.20
N TYR A 17 2.68 -3.09 4.56
CA TYR A 17 3.14 -3.11 3.18
C TYR A 17 1.97 -3.04 2.21
N HIS A 18 2.13 -2.25 1.15
CA HIS A 18 1.25 -2.34 -0.01
C HIS A 18 1.81 -3.37 -0.98
N PRO A 19 1.05 -4.41 -1.37
CA PRO A 19 1.58 -5.49 -2.21
C PRO A 19 2.07 -5.04 -3.58
N THR A 20 1.45 -4.00 -4.15
CA THR A 20 1.67 -3.57 -5.53
C THR A 20 2.36 -2.20 -5.60
N GLY A 21 3.60 -2.12 -5.12
CA GLY A 21 4.53 -1.05 -5.46
C GLY A 21 5.23 -1.36 -6.79
N LEU A 22 5.39 -0.37 -7.67
CA LEU A 22 6.18 -0.54 -8.89
C LEU A 22 7.63 -0.87 -8.51
N ALA A 23 8.22 -1.91 -9.10
CA ALA A 23 9.60 -2.30 -8.83
C ALA A 23 10.57 -1.85 -9.93
N HIS A 24 10.09 -1.73 -11.16
CA HIS A 24 10.88 -1.31 -12.30
C HIS A 24 10.05 -0.38 -13.21
N PRO A 25 10.65 0.70 -13.78
CA PRO A 25 12.07 1.11 -13.69
C PRO A 25 12.43 1.70 -12.31
N TYR A 26 13.72 1.65 -11.96
CA TYR A 26 14.22 2.01 -10.62
C TYR A 26 13.82 3.42 -10.15
N HIS A 27 13.86 4.41 -11.05
CA HIS A 27 13.53 5.80 -10.72
C HIS A 27 12.04 6.03 -10.37
N LEU A 28 11.18 5.04 -10.63
CA LEU A 28 9.76 5.03 -10.24
C LEU A 28 9.46 3.96 -9.18
N ALA A 29 10.50 3.27 -8.68
CA ALA A 29 10.32 2.22 -7.69
C ALA A 29 9.62 2.74 -6.43
N GLY A 30 8.70 1.95 -5.89
CA GLY A 30 7.88 2.32 -4.74
C GLY A 30 6.59 3.09 -5.10
N MET A 31 6.39 3.54 -6.34
CA MET A 31 5.12 4.15 -6.73
C MET A 31 3.98 3.15 -6.61
N LEU A 32 2.91 3.57 -5.92
CA LEU A 32 1.78 2.71 -5.61
C LEU A 32 0.87 2.48 -6.81
N ILE A 33 0.58 1.21 -7.08
CA ILE A 33 -0.47 0.78 -7.99
C ILE A 33 -1.70 0.43 -7.15
N THR A 34 -2.81 1.10 -7.44
CA THR A 34 -4.05 0.94 -6.66
C THR A 34 -4.53 -0.51 -6.60
N GLU A 35 -5.01 -0.91 -5.44
CA GLU A 35 -5.61 -2.23 -5.22
C GLU A 35 -6.80 -2.52 -6.15
N GLY A 36 -7.50 -1.47 -6.60
CA GLY A 36 -8.59 -1.60 -7.56
C GLY A 36 -8.22 -2.36 -8.84
N VAL A 37 -6.94 -2.36 -9.25
CA VAL A 37 -6.46 -3.12 -10.40
C VAL A 37 -6.57 -4.62 -10.13
N ARG A 38 -6.14 -5.10 -8.95
CA ARG A 38 -6.30 -6.50 -8.53
C ARG A 38 -7.78 -6.86 -8.37
N SER A 39 -8.57 -5.97 -7.77
CA SER A 39 -10.03 -6.17 -7.62
C SER A 39 -10.78 -6.26 -8.95
N CYS A 40 -10.21 -5.79 -10.04
CA CYS A 40 -10.75 -5.98 -11.39
C CYS A 40 -10.33 -7.29 -12.04
N GLY A 41 -9.59 -8.16 -11.33
CA GLY A 41 -9.20 -9.48 -11.80
C GLY A 41 -7.83 -9.54 -12.47
N THR A 42 -6.93 -8.60 -12.17
CA THR A 42 -5.52 -8.69 -12.60
C THR A 42 -4.79 -9.71 -11.74
N TYR A 43 -4.06 -10.62 -12.38
CA TYR A 43 -3.32 -11.68 -11.70
C TYR A 43 -1.91 -11.25 -11.31
N LEU A 44 -1.39 -11.91 -10.27
CA LEU A 44 0.01 -11.87 -9.87
C LEU A 44 0.70 -13.15 -10.36
N LEU A 45 1.72 -12.99 -11.19
CA LEU A 45 2.41 -14.11 -11.84
C LEU A 45 3.88 -14.14 -11.45
N ASN A 46 4.39 -15.34 -11.17
CA ASN A 46 5.81 -15.58 -10.95
C ASN A 46 6.59 -15.68 -12.28
N ASN A 47 7.88 -16.02 -12.23
CA ASN A 47 8.74 -16.13 -13.42
C ASN A 47 8.37 -17.31 -14.34
N LYS A 48 7.50 -18.23 -13.89
CA LYS A 48 6.97 -19.35 -14.69
C LYS A 48 5.61 -19.01 -15.30
N GLY A 49 5.07 -17.81 -15.04
CA GLY A 49 3.71 -17.42 -15.45
C GLY A 49 2.59 -18.05 -14.60
N GLU A 50 2.90 -18.54 -13.41
CA GLU A 50 1.97 -19.19 -12.51
C GLU A 50 1.41 -18.19 -11.49
N ARG A 51 0.10 -18.27 -11.19
CA ARG A 51 -0.52 -17.61 -10.04
C ARG A 51 -0.12 -18.35 -8.77
N PHE A 52 0.21 -17.61 -7.72
CA PHE A 52 0.72 -18.19 -6.47
C PHE A 52 -0.02 -17.71 -5.22
N VAL A 53 -0.98 -16.81 -5.36
CA VAL A 53 -1.77 -16.25 -4.24
C VAL A 53 -3.14 -15.81 -4.73
N ASP A 54 -4.11 -15.75 -3.82
CA ASP A 54 -5.37 -15.02 -4.06
C ASP A 54 -5.07 -13.51 -3.97
N GLU A 55 -5.20 -12.82 -5.08
CA GLU A 55 -4.90 -11.38 -5.21
C GLU A 55 -5.80 -10.49 -4.35
N LEU A 56 -6.93 -11.01 -3.87
CA LEU A 56 -7.89 -10.31 -3.03
C LEU A 56 -7.73 -10.63 -1.53
N ALA A 57 -6.81 -11.52 -1.19
CA ALA A 57 -6.47 -11.78 0.21
C ALA A 57 -5.95 -10.52 0.92
N ALA A 58 -5.86 -10.56 2.24
CA ALA A 58 -5.35 -9.45 3.05
C ALA A 58 -3.95 -9.00 2.58
N ARG A 59 -3.66 -7.70 2.68
CA ARG A 59 -2.43 -7.09 2.14
C ARG A 59 -1.15 -7.74 2.65
N ASP A 60 -1.10 -8.09 3.91
CA ASP A 60 0.02 -8.78 4.54
C ASP A 60 0.23 -10.18 3.95
N ILE A 61 -0.85 -10.92 3.68
CA ILE A 61 -0.80 -12.25 3.05
C ILE A 61 -0.25 -12.13 1.62
N VAL A 62 -0.78 -11.21 0.82
CA VAL A 62 -0.31 -11.01 -0.56
C VAL A 62 1.13 -10.52 -0.58
N ALA A 63 1.50 -9.57 0.26
CA ALA A 63 2.88 -9.07 0.35
C ALA A 63 3.86 -10.18 0.76
N ALA A 64 3.50 -10.99 1.77
CA ALA A 64 4.31 -12.12 2.21
C ALA A 64 4.48 -13.18 1.11
N ALA A 65 3.43 -13.46 0.34
CA ALA A 65 3.49 -14.39 -0.79
C ALA A 65 4.46 -13.88 -1.88
N ILE A 66 4.39 -12.60 -2.26
CA ILE A 66 5.32 -12.00 -3.24
C ILE A 66 6.77 -12.09 -2.74
N ILE A 67 7.02 -11.72 -1.49
CA ILE A 67 8.36 -11.80 -0.88
C ILE A 67 8.88 -13.24 -0.91
N ARG A 68 8.01 -14.22 -0.62
CA ARG A 68 8.37 -15.65 -0.65
C ARG A 68 8.73 -16.09 -2.06
N GLU A 69 7.92 -15.76 -3.08
CA GLU A 69 8.24 -16.09 -4.49
C GLU A 69 9.62 -15.56 -4.89
N CYS A 70 9.93 -14.31 -4.55
CA CYS A 70 11.23 -13.72 -4.85
C CYS A 70 12.36 -14.41 -4.09
N LYS A 71 12.21 -14.72 -2.79
CA LYS A 71 13.23 -15.39 -1.98
C LYS A 71 13.51 -16.82 -2.44
N GLU A 72 12.50 -17.52 -2.94
CA GLU A 72 12.61 -18.90 -3.43
C GLU A 72 13.04 -18.96 -4.91
N GLY A 73 13.46 -17.84 -5.50
CA GLY A 73 13.98 -17.77 -6.88
C GLY A 73 12.91 -17.88 -7.96
N ARG A 74 11.63 -17.75 -7.60
CA ARG A 74 10.51 -17.71 -8.56
C ARG A 74 10.06 -16.29 -8.91
N GLY A 75 10.70 -15.27 -8.34
CA GLY A 75 10.57 -13.89 -8.76
C GLY A 75 11.24 -13.62 -10.11
N ILE A 76 10.92 -12.48 -10.69
CA ILE A 76 11.61 -11.91 -11.84
C ILE A 76 12.75 -11.03 -11.31
N VAL A 77 13.92 -11.15 -11.91
CA VAL A 77 15.07 -10.27 -11.64
C VAL A 77 15.42 -9.55 -12.92
N THR A 78 15.47 -8.23 -12.87
CA THR A 78 15.84 -7.38 -14.01
C THR A 78 17.37 -7.27 -14.14
N GLU A 79 17.87 -6.76 -15.26
CA GLU A 79 19.31 -6.56 -15.50
C GLU A 79 19.97 -5.63 -14.48
N ASP A 80 19.21 -4.67 -13.94
CA ASP A 80 19.63 -3.74 -12.87
C ASP A 80 19.34 -4.27 -11.44
N ASN A 81 19.19 -5.61 -11.29
CA ASN A 81 18.96 -6.30 -10.02
C ASN A 81 17.68 -5.90 -9.26
N GLN A 82 16.68 -5.36 -9.93
CA GLN A 82 15.37 -5.23 -9.32
C GLN A 82 14.68 -6.59 -9.28
N SER A 83 14.02 -6.90 -8.16
CA SER A 83 13.29 -8.16 -7.99
C SER A 83 11.81 -7.90 -7.80
N GLY A 84 10.96 -8.77 -8.33
CA GLY A 84 9.52 -8.65 -8.19
C GLY A 84 8.75 -9.79 -8.80
N VAL A 85 7.45 -9.57 -8.94
CA VAL A 85 6.52 -10.47 -9.66
C VAL A 85 5.76 -9.65 -10.70
N TRP A 86 5.18 -10.31 -11.69
CA TRP A 86 4.37 -9.63 -12.69
C TRP A 86 2.96 -9.31 -12.18
N LEU A 87 2.54 -8.07 -12.37
CA LEU A 87 1.14 -7.68 -12.36
C LEU A 87 0.64 -7.76 -13.80
N ASP A 88 -0.21 -8.76 -14.10
CA ASP A 88 -0.69 -9.12 -15.44
C ASP A 88 -1.73 -8.12 -15.97
N THR A 89 -1.29 -6.91 -16.25
CA THR A 89 -2.16 -5.86 -16.83
C THR A 89 -2.61 -6.19 -18.26
N PRO A 90 -1.83 -6.86 -19.14
CA PRO A 90 -2.33 -7.31 -20.44
C PRO A 90 -3.47 -8.33 -20.32
N GLY A 91 -3.38 -9.27 -19.38
CA GLY A 91 -4.41 -10.29 -19.22
C GLY A 91 -5.77 -9.71 -18.84
N ILE A 92 -5.84 -8.67 -18.00
CA ILE A 92 -7.13 -8.01 -17.72
C ILE A 92 -7.61 -7.20 -18.92
N GLU A 93 -6.72 -6.55 -19.66
CA GLU A 93 -7.08 -5.80 -20.88
C GLU A 93 -7.66 -6.73 -21.96
N LEU A 94 -7.11 -7.95 -22.11
CA LEU A 94 -7.66 -8.98 -23.01
C LEU A 94 -9.05 -9.47 -22.58
N ARG A 95 -9.26 -9.68 -21.29
CA ARG A 95 -10.57 -10.12 -20.76
C ARG A 95 -11.63 -9.03 -20.75
N GLN A 96 -11.21 -7.78 -20.60
CA GLN A 96 -12.07 -6.59 -20.50
C GLN A 96 -11.46 -5.43 -21.29
N PRO A 97 -11.59 -5.42 -22.63
CA PRO A 97 -10.96 -4.40 -23.48
C PRO A 97 -11.29 -2.96 -23.07
N GLY A 98 -10.29 -2.13 -22.95
CA GLY A 98 -10.42 -0.72 -22.56
C GLY A 98 -10.56 -0.46 -21.07
N ILE A 99 -10.54 -1.51 -20.22
CA ILE A 99 -10.74 -1.39 -18.76
C ILE A 99 -9.65 -0.51 -18.11
N LEU A 100 -8.39 -0.68 -18.53
CA LEU A 100 -7.26 0.05 -17.96
C LEU A 100 -7.41 1.56 -18.20
N ARG A 101 -7.72 1.94 -19.43
CA ARG A 101 -7.94 3.35 -19.80
C ARG A 101 -9.18 3.94 -19.13
N LYS A 102 -10.27 3.18 -19.06
CA LYS A 102 -11.56 3.64 -18.51
C LYS A 102 -11.52 3.80 -16.99
N ARG A 103 -10.97 2.84 -16.24
CA ARG A 103 -11.02 2.81 -14.77
C ARG A 103 -9.74 3.28 -14.09
N PHE A 104 -8.59 3.17 -14.78
CA PHE A 104 -7.28 3.42 -14.17
C PHE A 104 -6.43 4.44 -14.96
N PRO A 105 -6.95 5.66 -15.24
CA PRO A 105 -6.19 6.66 -16.01
C PRO A 105 -4.87 7.07 -15.32
N LYS A 106 -4.80 6.97 -13.98
CA LYS A 106 -3.54 7.21 -13.26
C LYS A 106 -2.51 6.11 -13.51
N LEU A 107 -2.96 4.86 -13.66
CA LEU A 107 -2.08 3.73 -13.98
C LEU A 107 -1.57 3.83 -15.43
N MET A 108 -2.43 4.24 -16.37
CA MET A 108 -2.00 4.53 -17.75
C MET A 108 -0.87 5.56 -17.77
N ARG A 109 -1.04 6.69 -17.06
CA ARG A 109 0.02 7.71 -16.94
C ARG A 109 1.29 7.21 -16.22
N LEU A 110 1.16 6.26 -15.31
CA LEU A 110 2.33 5.62 -14.70
C LEU A 110 3.05 4.74 -15.71
N GLY A 111 2.31 3.97 -16.52
CA GLY A 111 2.87 3.22 -17.64
C GLY A 111 3.62 4.11 -18.64
N ASP A 112 3.00 5.23 -19.03
CA ASP A 112 3.64 6.21 -19.94
C ASP A 112 4.97 6.75 -19.34
N LYS A 113 4.97 7.08 -18.03
CA LYS A 113 6.20 7.53 -17.33
C LYS A 113 7.27 6.45 -17.22
N ALA A 114 6.84 5.20 -17.13
CA ALA A 114 7.73 4.04 -17.07
C ALA A 114 8.17 3.55 -18.45
N GLU A 115 7.67 4.17 -19.52
CA GLU A 115 7.88 3.76 -20.91
C GLU A 115 7.40 2.32 -21.18
N ILE A 116 6.33 1.92 -20.48
CA ILE A 116 5.71 0.60 -20.59
C ILE A 116 4.29 0.75 -21.12
N ASP A 117 3.99 0.16 -22.26
CA ASP A 117 2.60 -0.03 -22.67
C ASP A 117 1.98 -1.15 -21.83
N ILE A 118 1.29 -0.76 -20.77
CA ILE A 118 0.70 -1.67 -19.80
C ILE A 118 -0.49 -2.47 -20.35
N THR A 119 -0.95 -2.17 -21.55
CA THR A 119 -1.96 -2.98 -22.25
C THR A 119 -1.32 -4.19 -22.95
N GLN A 120 0.00 -4.15 -23.19
CA GLN A 120 0.76 -5.18 -23.92
C GLN A 120 1.82 -5.85 -23.04
N LYS A 121 2.33 -5.15 -22.02
CA LYS A 121 3.40 -5.65 -21.15
C LYS A 121 2.98 -5.59 -19.68
N PRO A 122 3.24 -6.64 -18.89
CA PRO A 122 2.97 -6.62 -17.46
C PRO A 122 3.91 -5.65 -16.74
N MET A 123 3.48 -5.19 -15.57
CA MET A 123 4.29 -4.33 -14.72
C MET A 123 5.03 -5.17 -13.67
N LEU A 124 6.32 -4.91 -13.47
CA LEU A 124 7.06 -5.52 -12.38
C LEU A 124 6.70 -4.81 -11.07
N ILE A 125 6.26 -5.59 -10.08
CA ILE A 125 5.84 -5.05 -8.78
C ILE A 125 6.54 -5.79 -7.63
N TYR A 126 6.72 -5.06 -6.51
CA TYR A 126 7.21 -5.60 -5.25
C TYR A 126 6.53 -4.88 -4.08
N PRO A 127 6.34 -5.53 -2.91
CA PRO A 127 5.76 -4.87 -1.75
C PRO A 127 6.56 -3.64 -1.32
N THR A 128 5.85 -2.55 -1.04
CA THR A 128 6.46 -1.29 -0.61
C THR A 128 5.83 -0.81 0.70
N LEU A 129 6.60 -0.09 1.49
CA LEU A 129 6.11 0.54 2.72
C LEU A 129 4.98 1.53 2.36
N HIS A 130 3.88 1.44 3.10
CA HIS A 130 2.67 2.18 2.74
C HIS A 130 2.04 2.93 3.89
N TYR A 131 1.88 2.31 5.04
CA TYR A 131 1.16 2.90 6.17
C TYR A 131 1.79 2.47 7.50
N GLN A 132 2.01 3.45 8.40
CA GLN A 132 2.44 3.19 9.76
C GLN A 132 1.22 3.01 10.66
N ASN A 133 1.06 1.81 11.25
CA ASN A 133 -0.05 1.54 12.16
C ASN A 133 0.26 1.96 13.61
N GLY A 134 1.54 2.02 13.95
CA GLY A 134 2.00 2.58 15.21
C GLY A 134 2.11 4.09 15.17
N GLY A 135 2.36 4.71 16.31
CA GLY A 135 2.49 6.16 16.41
C GLY A 135 2.28 6.68 17.82
N ILE A 136 1.82 7.91 17.93
CA ILE A 136 1.59 8.59 19.20
C ILE A 136 0.41 7.97 19.92
N VAL A 137 0.57 7.68 21.22
CA VAL A 137 -0.53 7.19 22.09
C VAL A 137 -1.54 8.30 22.29
N ILE A 138 -2.81 7.98 22.09
CA ILE A 138 -3.94 8.88 22.30
C ILE A 138 -5.02 8.23 23.14
N ASN A 139 -5.79 9.04 23.86
CA ASN A 139 -6.99 8.62 24.56
C ASN A 139 -8.24 8.68 23.63
N GLU A 140 -9.40 8.39 24.20
CA GLU A 140 -10.66 8.45 23.44
C GLU A 140 -11.02 9.82 22.91
N GLN A 141 -10.49 10.91 23.47
CA GLN A 141 -10.68 12.28 23.02
C GLN A 141 -9.63 12.73 22.00
N CYS A 142 -8.74 11.81 21.57
CA CYS A 142 -7.59 12.06 20.70
C CYS A 142 -6.51 12.96 21.33
N GLU A 143 -6.52 13.13 22.65
CA GLU A 143 -5.51 13.84 23.39
C GLU A 143 -4.37 12.88 23.77
N THR A 144 -3.15 13.37 23.73
CA THR A 144 -1.95 12.65 24.21
C THR A 144 -1.81 12.83 25.72
N GLU A 145 -0.82 12.19 26.34
CA GLU A 145 -0.48 12.43 27.74
C GLU A 145 0.16 13.81 27.98
N VAL A 146 0.56 14.51 26.91
CA VAL A 146 1.04 15.90 26.98
C VAL A 146 -0.18 16.83 26.93
N PRO A 147 -0.48 17.59 27.99
CA PRO A 147 -1.68 18.40 28.07
C PRO A 147 -1.83 19.37 26.91
N GLY A 148 -3.02 19.42 26.32
CA GLY A 148 -3.33 20.29 25.18
C GLY A 148 -2.77 19.83 23.83
N LEU A 149 -2.10 18.67 23.78
CA LEU A 149 -1.62 18.08 22.53
C LEU A 149 -2.59 17.01 22.03
N PHE A 150 -3.25 17.27 20.91
CA PHE A 150 -4.13 16.33 20.21
C PHE A 150 -3.45 15.75 18.97
N CYS A 151 -3.79 14.51 18.64
CA CYS A 151 -3.20 13.81 17.51
C CYS A 151 -4.25 12.94 16.81
N VAL A 152 -4.28 12.99 15.49
CA VAL A 152 -5.20 12.20 14.65
C VAL A 152 -4.54 11.82 13.31
N GLY A 153 -5.05 10.77 12.67
CA GLY A 153 -4.55 10.25 11.40
C GLY A 153 -3.38 9.31 11.57
N GLU A 154 -2.65 9.03 10.52
CA GLU A 154 -1.58 8.02 10.48
C GLU A 154 -0.50 8.18 11.57
N VAL A 155 -0.32 9.38 12.09
CA VAL A 155 0.65 9.67 13.16
C VAL A 155 0.19 9.15 14.53
N SER A 156 -1.10 8.85 14.71
CA SER A 156 -1.65 8.24 15.93
C SER A 156 -1.55 6.72 15.90
N GLY A 157 -1.08 6.12 17.00
CA GLY A 157 -0.92 4.67 17.11
C GLY A 157 -2.09 3.97 17.79
N GLY A 158 -2.34 2.71 17.43
CA GLY A 158 -3.25 1.81 18.13
C GLY A 158 -4.68 1.74 17.60
N ILE A 159 -5.10 2.65 16.72
CA ILE A 159 -6.47 2.69 16.18
C ILE A 159 -6.75 1.48 15.28
N HIS A 160 -5.76 1.08 14.49
CA HIS A 160 -5.91 0.02 13.48
C HIS A 160 -5.25 -1.31 13.90
N GLY A 161 -4.77 -1.44 15.13
CA GLY A 161 -3.94 -2.58 15.51
C GLY A 161 -2.67 -2.64 14.68
N LYS A 162 -2.25 -3.84 14.26
CA LYS A 162 -1.01 -4.03 13.49
C LYS A 162 -1.22 -4.06 11.97
N ASN A 163 -2.46 -4.04 11.49
CA ASN A 163 -2.77 -4.16 10.05
C ASN A 163 -4.10 -3.49 9.72
N ARG A 164 -4.03 -2.27 9.20
CA ARG A 164 -5.20 -1.45 8.86
C ARG A 164 -6.00 -2.05 7.70
N LEU A 165 -7.33 -2.08 7.82
CA LEU A 165 -8.23 -2.41 6.73
C LEU A 165 -8.22 -1.29 5.66
N MET A 166 -8.32 -1.69 4.39
CA MET A 166 -8.38 -0.76 3.26
C MET A 166 -9.51 0.26 3.44
N GLY A 167 -9.21 1.55 3.14
CA GLY A 167 -10.16 2.65 3.24
C GLY A 167 -10.29 3.28 4.63
N ASN A 168 -9.97 2.56 5.71
CA ASN A 168 -10.18 3.03 7.07
C ASN A 168 -9.34 4.26 7.45
N ALA A 169 -8.22 4.54 6.78
CA ALA A 169 -7.46 5.77 7.04
C ALA A 169 -8.28 7.04 6.76
N LEU A 170 -9.09 7.05 5.69
CA LEU A 170 -9.96 8.19 5.39
C LEU A 170 -11.11 8.32 6.39
N LEU A 171 -11.71 7.20 6.82
CA LEU A 171 -12.74 7.20 7.85
C LEU A 171 -12.19 7.68 9.19
N GLU A 172 -10.98 7.26 9.53
CA GLU A 172 -10.28 7.68 10.74
C GLU A 172 -10.09 9.20 10.77
N ILE A 173 -9.43 9.79 9.77
CA ILE A 173 -9.13 11.23 9.78
C ILE A 173 -10.39 12.10 9.84
N ILE A 174 -11.50 11.66 9.24
CA ILE A 174 -12.78 12.38 9.31
C ILE A 174 -13.40 12.24 10.71
N SER A 175 -13.49 11.01 11.21
CA SER A 175 -14.17 10.72 12.48
C SER A 175 -13.39 11.26 13.69
N PHE A 176 -12.11 10.93 13.77
CA PHE A 176 -11.25 11.35 14.88
C PHE A 176 -10.84 12.81 14.76
N GLY A 177 -10.68 13.36 13.54
CA GLY A 177 -10.43 14.79 13.35
C GLY A 177 -11.56 15.67 13.90
N ARG A 178 -12.82 15.27 13.65
CA ARG A 178 -13.98 15.95 14.25
C ARG A 178 -13.97 15.84 15.79
N LYS A 179 -13.67 14.64 16.30
CA LYS A 179 -13.65 14.37 17.75
C LYS A 179 -12.57 15.19 18.46
N ALA A 180 -11.35 15.19 17.92
CA ALA A 180 -10.23 15.98 18.44
C ALA A 180 -10.52 17.47 18.41
N GLY A 181 -11.08 17.99 17.30
CA GLY A 181 -11.44 19.40 17.19
C GLY A 181 -12.47 19.84 18.23
N LEU A 182 -13.49 19.01 18.50
CA LEU A 182 -14.47 19.29 19.54
C LEU A 182 -13.90 19.20 20.96
N ALA A 183 -12.92 18.33 21.19
CA ALA A 183 -12.25 18.22 22.48
C ALA A 183 -11.29 19.40 22.73
N ALA A 184 -10.52 19.78 21.72
CA ALA A 184 -9.57 20.89 21.80
C ALA A 184 -10.23 22.29 21.92
N ALA A 185 -11.51 22.40 21.57
CA ALA A 185 -12.29 23.66 21.67
C ALA A 185 -12.90 23.90 23.06
N LYS A 186 -12.77 22.96 23.99
CA LYS A 186 -13.23 23.07 25.38
C LYS A 186 -12.16 23.66 26.29
#